data_1cca8b3b1a1816ac240fb0f1048fcf0f
#
_entry.id   1cca8b3b1a1816ac240fb0f1048fcf0f
#
_cell.length_a   1.000
_cell.length_b   1.000
_cell.length_c   1.000
_cell.angle_alpha   90.00
_cell.angle_beta   90.00
_cell.angle_gamma   90.00
#
_symmetry.space_group_name_H-M   'P 1'
#
loop_
_entity.id
_entity.type
_entity.pdbx_description
1 polymer ?
#
loop_
_entity_poly.entity_id
_entity_poly.type
_entity_poly.pdbx_seq_one_letter_code
_entity_poly.pdbx_strand_id
1 'polypeptide(L)'
;LSVAPKIGEARTKEYILPLFHELIKDEDHDIRMVLIKNLDKLNEVINIDSFVQGMLPSIDEISENKNWRTRNQIEETIIVFARITNRKIFFENIMPICIKRLTDPVYAIRRKSCKMMKKLYDMLRGEDFEKKLCTKLTSMAKSDSYLIRLTVVLLIKEFLIDEYDLEFLEKRLFPYISKLSNDKIPNVRQECSVVVRKLERLSKNRDVIKECRSLIDELKRDKDIEVVYAITDN
;
A
#
# COMPACT_ATOMS: atom_id res chain seq x y z
N LEU A 1 17.84 -23.97 2.02
CA LEU A 1 17.69 -23.46 0.65
C LEU A 1 18.96 -23.64 -0.20
N SER A 2 20.17 -23.61 0.37
CA SER A 2 21.44 -23.89 -0.33
C SER A 2 21.55 -25.31 -0.92
N VAL A 3 20.66 -26.20 -0.55
CA VAL A 3 20.58 -27.59 -1.06
C VAL A 3 19.77 -27.67 -2.36
N ALA A 4 18.85 -26.73 -2.62
CA ALA A 4 17.96 -26.75 -3.77
C ALA A 4 18.68 -26.94 -5.12
N PRO A 5 19.77 -26.23 -5.44
CA PRO A 5 20.51 -26.43 -6.69
C PRO A 5 21.13 -27.83 -6.82
N LYS A 6 21.40 -28.51 -5.67
CA LYS A 6 22.01 -29.84 -5.67
C LYS A 6 21.01 -30.97 -5.89
N ILE A 7 19.77 -30.79 -5.47
CA ILE A 7 18.72 -31.83 -5.55
C ILE A 7 17.83 -31.72 -6.78
N GLY A 8 17.87 -30.55 -7.47
CA GLY A 8 17.13 -30.29 -8.69
C GLY A 8 15.66 -29.92 -8.47
N GLU A 9 14.98 -29.54 -9.56
CA GLU A 9 13.63 -28.96 -9.51
C GLU A 9 12.58 -29.88 -8.89
N ALA A 10 12.53 -31.14 -9.31
CA ALA A 10 11.51 -32.09 -8.83
C ALA A 10 11.56 -32.28 -7.33
N ARG A 11 12.76 -32.56 -6.79
CA ARG A 11 12.95 -32.76 -5.35
C ARG A 11 12.80 -31.45 -4.56
N THR A 12 13.15 -30.32 -5.13
CA THR A 12 12.92 -29.00 -4.51
C THR A 12 11.43 -28.74 -4.33
N LYS A 13 10.62 -29.05 -5.34
CA LYS A 13 9.15 -28.93 -5.25
C LYS A 13 8.56 -29.92 -4.24
N GLU A 14 9.07 -31.15 -4.20
CA GLU A 14 8.54 -32.21 -3.32
C GLU A 14 8.87 -31.94 -1.84
N TYR A 15 10.09 -31.54 -1.52
CA TYR A 15 10.57 -31.50 -0.13
C TYR A 15 10.74 -30.08 0.42
N ILE A 16 11.20 -29.13 -0.39
CA ILE A 16 11.51 -27.77 0.09
C ILE A 16 10.28 -26.88 0.06
N LEU A 17 9.43 -26.99 -0.96
CA LEU A 17 8.25 -26.15 -1.10
C LEU A 17 7.26 -26.31 0.08
N PRO A 18 6.91 -27.55 0.56
CA PRO A 18 6.06 -27.69 1.73
C PRO A 18 6.64 -27.05 2.99
N LEU A 19 7.95 -27.24 3.23
CA LEU A 19 8.64 -26.58 4.36
C LEU A 19 8.60 -25.06 4.26
N PHE A 20 8.69 -24.53 3.05
CA PHE A 20 8.57 -23.09 2.83
C PHE A 20 7.17 -22.58 3.16
N HIS A 21 6.12 -23.35 2.80
CA HIS A 21 4.72 -23.02 3.13
C HIS A 21 4.48 -22.98 4.65
N GLU A 22 5.11 -23.86 5.41
CA GLU A 22 5.02 -23.85 6.86
C GLU A 22 5.79 -22.68 7.47
N LEU A 23 7.04 -22.50 7.08
CA LEU A 23 7.92 -21.50 7.67
C LEU A 23 7.56 -20.05 7.30
N ILE A 24 6.87 -19.81 6.18
CA ILE A 24 6.39 -18.46 5.84
C ILE A 24 5.28 -17.99 6.79
N LYS A 25 4.61 -18.92 7.48
CA LYS A 25 3.58 -18.67 8.47
C LYS A 25 4.14 -18.61 9.91
N ASP A 26 5.44 -18.85 10.09
CA ASP A 26 6.09 -18.84 11.40
C ASP A 26 5.82 -17.51 12.12
N GLU A 27 5.62 -17.55 13.43
CA GLU A 27 5.40 -16.35 14.24
C GLU A 27 6.67 -15.51 14.37
N ASP A 28 7.84 -16.15 14.28
CA ASP A 28 9.13 -15.48 14.36
C ASP A 28 9.43 -14.71 13.06
N HIS A 29 9.64 -13.40 13.21
CA HIS A 29 9.99 -12.50 12.11
C HIS A 29 11.31 -12.90 11.43
N ASP A 30 12.32 -13.29 12.20
CA ASP A 30 13.65 -13.56 11.67
C ASP A 30 13.65 -14.82 10.82
N ILE A 31 12.87 -15.83 11.19
CA ILE A 31 12.67 -17.05 10.39
C ILE A 31 12.09 -16.70 9.03
N ARG A 32 11.00 -15.91 9.01
CA ARG A 32 10.41 -15.46 7.73
C ARG A 32 11.37 -14.66 6.89
N MET A 33 12.14 -13.74 7.50
CA MET A 33 13.12 -12.91 6.79
C MET A 33 14.27 -13.72 6.19
N VAL A 34 14.74 -14.76 6.89
CA VAL A 34 15.76 -15.67 6.35
C VAL A 34 15.24 -16.41 5.13
N LEU A 35 13.98 -16.86 5.14
CA LEU A 35 13.36 -17.49 3.97
C LEU A 35 13.29 -16.54 2.79
N ILE A 36 12.74 -15.35 3.02
CA ILE A 36 12.54 -14.32 2.01
C ILE A 36 13.87 -13.91 1.35
N LYS A 37 14.92 -13.69 2.14
CA LYS A 37 16.26 -13.33 1.64
C LYS A 37 16.91 -14.42 0.78
N ASN A 38 16.47 -15.65 0.89
CA ASN A 38 17.01 -16.76 0.11
C ASN A 38 16.12 -17.21 -1.06
N LEU A 39 15.07 -16.43 -1.39
CA LEU A 39 14.20 -16.74 -2.52
C LEU A 39 14.95 -16.75 -3.86
N ASP A 40 15.96 -15.90 -4.03
CA ASP A 40 16.76 -15.87 -5.26
C ASP A 40 17.40 -17.24 -5.56
N LYS A 41 17.85 -17.98 -4.51
CA LYS A 41 18.41 -19.31 -4.67
C LYS A 41 17.39 -20.38 -5.12
N LEU A 42 16.10 -20.15 -4.80
CA LEU A 42 15.04 -21.02 -5.31
C LEU A 42 14.72 -20.69 -6.75
N ASN A 43 14.79 -19.40 -7.15
CA ASN A 43 14.56 -18.97 -8.52
C ASN A 43 15.55 -19.58 -9.52
N GLU A 44 16.77 -19.92 -9.09
CA GLU A 44 17.76 -20.63 -9.91
C GLU A 44 17.36 -22.07 -10.25
N VAL A 45 16.44 -22.67 -9.47
CA VAL A 45 16.12 -24.11 -9.55
C VAL A 45 14.70 -24.37 -9.98
N ILE A 46 13.76 -23.53 -9.56
CA ILE A 46 12.33 -23.66 -9.88
C ILE A 46 11.84 -22.37 -10.56
N ASN A 47 10.82 -22.54 -11.41
CA ASN A 47 10.14 -21.40 -11.99
C ASN A 47 9.48 -20.58 -10.87
N ILE A 48 9.95 -19.33 -10.70
CA ILE A 48 9.52 -18.44 -9.62
C ILE A 48 8.01 -18.15 -9.66
N ASP A 49 7.45 -18.04 -10.86
CA ASP A 49 6.03 -17.77 -11.02
C ASP A 49 5.18 -18.95 -10.53
N SER A 50 5.59 -20.18 -10.83
CA SER A 50 4.95 -21.40 -10.29
C SER A 50 5.12 -21.51 -8.77
N PHE A 51 6.28 -21.11 -8.25
CA PHE A 51 6.52 -21.02 -6.80
C PHE A 51 5.57 -20.01 -6.15
N VAL A 52 5.51 -18.79 -6.66
CA VAL A 52 4.62 -17.75 -6.12
C VAL A 52 3.16 -18.18 -6.19
N GLN A 53 2.73 -18.77 -7.30
CA GLN A 53 1.37 -19.32 -7.42
C GLN A 53 1.08 -20.39 -6.38
N GLY A 54 2.03 -21.28 -6.12
CA GLY A 54 1.90 -22.29 -5.05
C GLY A 54 1.82 -21.68 -3.64
N MET A 55 2.38 -20.49 -3.43
CA MET A 55 2.34 -19.76 -2.15
C MET A 55 1.06 -18.96 -1.92
N LEU A 56 0.28 -18.66 -2.96
CA LEU A 56 -0.92 -17.83 -2.85
C LEU A 56 -1.91 -18.30 -1.77
N PRO A 57 -2.22 -19.61 -1.62
CA PRO A 57 -3.12 -20.06 -0.55
C PRO A 57 -2.61 -19.71 0.86
N SER A 58 -1.30 -19.82 1.10
CA SER A 58 -0.70 -19.44 2.38
C SER A 58 -0.76 -17.94 2.63
N ILE A 59 -0.56 -17.12 1.59
CA ILE A 59 -0.68 -15.66 1.66
C ILE A 59 -2.12 -15.26 1.96
N ASP A 60 -3.10 -15.88 1.31
CA ASP A 60 -4.51 -15.62 1.57
C ASP A 60 -4.89 -16.00 3.00
N GLU A 61 -4.46 -17.17 3.48
CA GLU A 61 -4.68 -17.63 4.86
C GLU A 61 -4.12 -16.64 5.89
N ILE A 62 -2.89 -16.14 5.69
CA ILE A 62 -2.29 -15.12 6.56
C ILE A 62 -3.07 -13.82 6.47
N SER A 63 -3.48 -13.41 5.26
CA SER A 63 -4.17 -12.13 5.03
C SER A 63 -5.56 -12.08 5.66
N GLU A 64 -6.22 -13.23 5.80
CA GLU A 64 -7.58 -13.38 6.37
C GLU A 64 -7.55 -13.84 7.85
N ASN A 65 -6.37 -14.00 8.45
CA ASN A 65 -6.26 -14.49 9.82
C ASN A 65 -7.00 -13.58 10.80
N LYS A 66 -7.70 -14.17 11.77
CA LYS A 66 -8.42 -13.40 12.82
C LYS A 66 -7.48 -12.55 13.66
N ASN A 67 -6.27 -13.05 13.93
CA ASN A 67 -5.23 -12.31 14.65
C ASN A 67 -4.62 -11.25 13.73
N TRP A 68 -4.81 -9.97 14.06
CA TRP A 68 -4.27 -8.86 13.27
C TRP A 68 -2.73 -8.84 13.23
N ARG A 69 -2.04 -9.36 14.25
CA ARG A 69 -0.57 -9.45 14.26
C ARG A 69 -0.09 -10.40 13.17
N THR A 70 -0.77 -11.53 12.98
CA THR A 70 -0.50 -12.46 11.89
C THR A 70 -0.77 -11.77 10.53
N ARG A 71 -1.91 -11.11 10.35
CA ARG A 71 -2.17 -10.34 9.11
C ARG A 71 -1.11 -9.28 8.83
N ASN A 72 -0.54 -8.66 9.88
CA ASN A 72 0.46 -7.61 9.74
C ASN A 72 1.81 -8.11 9.19
N GLN A 73 2.09 -9.40 9.27
CA GLN A 73 3.37 -10.00 8.88
C GLN A 73 3.57 -10.12 7.36
N ILE A 74 2.49 -10.10 6.58
CA ILE A 74 2.51 -10.39 5.14
C ILE A 74 3.18 -9.30 4.28
N GLU A 75 3.38 -8.08 4.81
CA GLU A 75 3.85 -6.94 4.01
C GLU A 75 5.21 -7.20 3.36
N GLU A 76 6.15 -7.74 4.11
CA GLU A 76 7.50 -8.03 3.63
C GLU A 76 7.49 -9.08 2.53
N THR A 77 6.68 -10.11 2.70
CA THR A 77 6.46 -11.15 1.69
C THR A 77 5.90 -10.56 0.40
N ILE A 78 4.91 -9.67 0.50
CA ILE A 78 4.31 -8.99 -0.66
C ILE A 78 5.36 -8.16 -1.41
N ILE A 79 6.19 -7.40 -0.71
CA ILE A 79 7.24 -6.57 -1.32
C ILE A 79 8.27 -7.43 -2.06
N VAL A 80 8.65 -8.56 -1.50
CA VAL A 80 9.58 -9.48 -2.16
C VAL A 80 8.92 -10.12 -3.38
N PHE A 81 7.69 -10.58 -3.28
CA PHE A 81 6.97 -11.13 -4.42
C PHE A 81 6.79 -10.12 -5.55
N ALA A 82 6.59 -8.85 -5.22
CA ALA A 82 6.55 -7.78 -6.22
C ALA A 82 7.86 -7.61 -7.01
N ARG A 83 8.99 -8.02 -6.44
CA ARG A 83 10.32 -7.96 -7.09
C ARG A 83 10.60 -9.16 -7.97
N ILE A 84 10.15 -10.35 -7.57
CA ILE A 84 10.57 -11.61 -8.17
C ILE A 84 9.56 -12.21 -9.15
N THR A 85 8.28 -11.87 -9.03
CA THR A 85 7.24 -12.41 -9.90
C THR A 85 7.01 -11.51 -11.13
N ASN A 86 6.47 -12.09 -12.18
CA ASN A 86 6.08 -11.29 -13.33
C ASN A 86 4.89 -10.38 -13.00
N ARG A 87 4.80 -9.29 -13.74
CA ARG A 87 3.80 -8.23 -13.53
C ARG A 87 2.36 -8.77 -13.58
N LYS A 88 2.05 -9.68 -14.50
CA LYS A 88 0.72 -10.26 -14.70
C LYS A 88 0.27 -11.01 -13.43
N ILE A 89 1.10 -11.94 -12.94
CA ILE A 89 0.81 -12.72 -11.73
C ILE A 89 0.62 -11.81 -10.53
N PHE A 90 1.47 -10.80 -10.36
CA PHE A 90 1.32 -9.84 -9.27
C PHE A 90 -0.03 -9.12 -9.31
N PHE A 91 -0.40 -8.57 -10.47
CA PHE A 91 -1.64 -7.80 -10.61
C PHE A 91 -2.91 -8.64 -10.54
N GLU A 92 -2.86 -9.90 -10.96
CA GLU A 92 -4.02 -10.80 -10.92
C GLU A 92 -4.25 -11.39 -9.51
N ASN A 93 -3.19 -11.69 -8.77
CA ASN A 93 -3.30 -12.49 -7.53
C ASN A 93 -2.91 -11.70 -6.26
N ILE A 94 -1.84 -10.92 -6.28
CA ILE A 94 -1.30 -10.28 -5.07
C ILE A 94 -1.87 -8.87 -4.87
N MET A 95 -2.02 -8.10 -5.94
CA MET A 95 -2.56 -6.74 -5.87
C MET A 95 -3.95 -6.66 -5.24
N PRO A 96 -4.90 -7.60 -5.48
CA PRO A 96 -6.20 -7.63 -4.77
C PRO A 96 -6.04 -7.71 -3.25
N ILE A 97 -5.10 -8.52 -2.76
CA ILE A 97 -4.80 -8.65 -1.32
C ILE A 97 -4.30 -7.30 -0.78
N CYS A 98 -3.36 -6.66 -1.49
CA CYS A 98 -2.83 -5.34 -1.09
C CYS A 98 -3.93 -4.28 -0.97
N ILE A 99 -4.82 -4.24 -1.96
CA ILE A 99 -5.94 -3.29 -2.01
C ILE A 99 -6.94 -3.56 -0.88
N LYS A 100 -7.25 -4.82 -0.57
CA LYS A 100 -8.16 -5.20 0.52
C LYS A 100 -7.66 -4.70 1.87
N ARG A 101 -6.37 -4.76 2.12
CA ARG A 101 -5.73 -4.33 3.38
C ARG A 101 -5.89 -2.84 3.69
N LEU A 102 -6.12 -1.99 2.68
CA LEU A 102 -6.42 -0.56 2.89
C LEU A 102 -7.74 -0.34 3.65
N THR A 103 -8.60 -1.35 3.71
CA THR A 103 -9.87 -1.30 4.43
C THR A 103 -9.92 -2.26 5.62
N ASP A 104 -8.76 -2.75 6.10
CA ASP A 104 -8.70 -3.61 7.31
C ASP A 104 -9.33 -2.90 8.52
N PRO A 105 -10.07 -3.60 9.38
CA PRO A 105 -10.64 -3.00 10.60
C PRO A 105 -9.58 -2.41 11.52
N VAL A 106 -8.36 -2.96 11.54
CA VAL A 106 -7.27 -2.53 12.42
C VAL A 106 -6.50 -1.36 11.79
N TYR A 107 -6.44 -0.24 12.48
CA TYR A 107 -5.75 0.97 12.01
C TYR A 107 -4.27 0.74 11.66
N ALA A 108 -3.55 -0.01 12.49
CA ALA A 108 -2.13 -0.31 12.27
C ALA A 108 -1.88 -0.99 10.92
N ILE A 109 -2.78 -1.91 10.51
CA ILE A 109 -2.70 -2.57 9.20
C ILE A 109 -2.99 -1.58 8.08
N ARG A 110 -4.06 -0.76 8.18
CA ARG A 110 -4.34 0.25 7.16
C ARG A 110 -3.17 1.22 6.97
N ARG A 111 -2.58 1.70 8.07
CA ARG A 111 -1.45 2.64 8.06
C ARG A 111 -0.20 2.02 7.40
N LYS A 112 0.11 0.78 7.74
CA LYS A 112 1.22 0.03 7.15
C LYS A 112 0.97 -0.25 5.66
N SER A 113 -0.27 -0.58 5.30
CA SER A 113 -0.68 -0.80 3.91
C SER A 113 -0.56 0.46 3.04
N CYS A 114 -0.78 1.66 3.59
CA CYS A 114 -0.53 2.92 2.87
C CYS A 114 0.95 3.02 2.46
N LYS A 115 1.86 2.78 3.39
CA LYS A 115 3.31 2.77 3.11
C LYS A 115 3.70 1.69 2.12
N MET A 116 3.14 0.49 2.26
CA MET A 116 3.35 -0.61 1.33
C MET A 116 2.90 -0.24 -0.09
N MET A 117 1.72 0.37 -0.24
CA MET A 117 1.20 0.77 -1.55
C MET A 117 2.11 1.78 -2.25
N LYS A 118 2.71 2.74 -1.50
CA LYS A 118 3.69 3.67 -2.07
C LYS A 118 4.94 2.92 -2.56
N LYS A 119 5.50 2.00 -1.75
CA LYS A 119 6.64 1.17 -2.16
C LYS A 119 6.33 0.33 -3.40
N LEU A 120 5.14 -0.26 -3.45
CA LEU A 120 4.69 -1.04 -4.62
C LEU A 120 4.52 -0.16 -5.85
N TYR A 121 4.00 1.06 -5.69
CA TYR A 121 3.92 2.02 -6.79
C TYR A 121 5.29 2.36 -7.36
N ASP A 122 6.29 2.62 -6.50
CA ASP A 122 7.65 2.92 -6.95
C ASP A 122 8.30 1.79 -7.76
N MET A 123 7.92 0.54 -7.45
CA MET A 123 8.43 -0.66 -8.13
C MET A 123 7.65 -1.02 -9.39
N LEU A 124 6.33 -0.81 -9.38
CA LEU A 124 5.39 -1.35 -10.36
C LEU A 124 4.53 -0.26 -11.02
N ARG A 125 5.00 1.00 -11.01
CA ARG A 125 4.25 2.14 -11.56
C ARG A 125 3.76 1.90 -12.99
N GLY A 126 2.64 2.53 -13.34
CA GLY A 126 2.00 2.47 -14.64
C GLY A 126 0.50 2.33 -14.56
N GLU A 127 -0.16 2.38 -15.72
CA GLU A 127 -1.60 2.53 -15.85
C GLU A 127 -2.40 1.45 -15.10
N ASP A 128 -1.97 0.20 -15.12
CA ASP A 128 -2.66 -0.89 -14.42
C ASP A 128 -2.68 -0.68 -12.90
N PHE A 129 -1.55 -0.24 -12.32
CA PHE A 129 -1.46 0.06 -10.90
C PHE A 129 -2.37 1.23 -10.54
N GLU A 130 -2.25 2.32 -11.28
CA GLU A 130 -3.01 3.54 -11.06
C GLU A 130 -4.51 3.30 -11.16
N LYS A 131 -4.96 2.59 -12.20
CA LYS A 131 -6.36 2.26 -12.41
C LYS A 131 -6.94 1.43 -11.25
N LYS A 132 -6.24 0.36 -10.83
CA LYS A 132 -6.69 -0.48 -9.70
C LYS A 132 -6.73 0.32 -8.40
N LEU A 133 -5.70 1.12 -8.13
CA LEU A 133 -5.64 1.96 -6.93
C LEU A 133 -6.76 3.02 -6.93
N CYS A 134 -6.92 3.79 -8.01
CA CYS A 134 -7.94 4.82 -8.10
C CYS A 134 -9.36 4.25 -8.01
N THR A 135 -9.62 3.07 -8.57
CA THR A 135 -10.91 2.37 -8.42
C THR A 135 -11.21 2.12 -6.94
N LYS A 136 -10.22 1.62 -6.18
CA LYS A 136 -10.38 1.39 -4.73
C LYS A 136 -10.56 2.69 -3.97
N LEU A 137 -9.75 3.71 -4.26
CA LEU A 137 -9.84 5.02 -3.59
C LEU A 137 -11.20 5.67 -3.81
N THR A 138 -11.77 5.53 -4.99
CA THR A 138 -13.13 6.03 -5.29
C THR A 138 -14.19 5.40 -4.38
N SER A 139 -14.11 4.10 -4.14
CA SER A 139 -15.03 3.42 -3.21
C SER A 139 -14.77 3.82 -1.75
N MET A 140 -13.49 3.91 -1.35
CA MET A 140 -13.11 4.29 0.01
C MET A 140 -13.50 5.73 0.37
N ALA A 141 -13.34 6.67 -0.56
CA ALA A 141 -13.70 8.08 -0.35
C ALA A 141 -15.22 8.31 -0.21
N LYS A 142 -16.04 7.32 -0.60
CA LYS A 142 -17.51 7.33 -0.43
C LYS A 142 -17.97 6.50 0.77
N SER A 143 -17.07 5.88 1.51
CA SER A 143 -17.40 5.01 2.65
C SER A 143 -18.11 5.79 3.76
N ASP A 144 -19.10 5.16 4.40
CA ASP A 144 -19.75 5.71 5.60
C ASP A 144 -18.79 5.83 6.77
N SER A 145 -17.81 4.92 6.86
CA SER A 145 -16.76 4.95 7.88
C SER A 145 -15.74 6.05 7.60
N TYR A 146 -15.67 7.04 8.50
CA TYR A 146 -14.65 8.10 8.40
C TYR A 146 -13.22 7.54 8.50
N LEU A 147 -13.01 6.43 9.20
CA LEU A 147 -11.71 5.78 9.29
C LEU A 147 -11.20 5.29 7.95
N ILE A 148 -12.11 4.87 7.07
CA ILE A 148 -11.77 4.46 5.70
C ILE A 148 -11.51 5.69 4.82
N ARG A 149 -12.33 6.76 4.95
CA ARG A 149 -12.09 8.03 4.24
C ARG A 149 -10.76 8.66 4.68
N LEU A 150 -10.46 8.63 5.98
CA LEU A 150 -9.17 9.05 6.53
C LEU A 150 -8.00 8.25 5.93
N THR A 151 -8.18 6.94 5.72
CA THR A 151 -7.13 6.11 5.11
C THR A 151 -6.80 6.56 3.67
N VAL A 152 -7.77 7.10 2.92
CA VAL A 152 -7.50 7.70 1.60
C VAL A 152 -6.51 8.86 1.73
N VAL A 153 -6.75 9.77 2.66
CA VAL A 153 -5.87 10.92 2.89
C VAL A 153 -4.47 10.47 3.34
N LEU A 154 -4.41 9.52 4.27
CA LEU A 154 -3.14 8.96 4.77
C LEU A 154 -2.35 8.26 3.66
N LEU A 155 -3.01 7.58 2.73
CA LEU A 155 -2.35 6.98 1.58
C LEU A 155 -1.78 8.06 0.64
N ILE A 156 -2.56 9.07 0.32
CA ILE A 156 -2.10 10.19 -0.55
C ILE A 156 -0.93 10.92 0.10
N LYS A 157 -0.92 11.07 1.41
CA LYS A 157 0.18 11.64 2.18
C LYS A 157 1.50 10.87 1.99
N GLU A 158 1.47 9.54 1.84
CA GLU A 158 2.68 8.76 1.54
C GLU A 158 3.25 9.10 0.15
N PHE A 159 2.41 9.42 -0.83
CA PHE A 159 2.87 9.84 -2.16
C PHE A 159 3.50 11.24 -2.19
N LEU A 160 3.31 12.03 -1.14
CA LEU A 160 3.95 13.35 -0.98
C LEU A 160 5.35 13.27 -0.35
N ILE A 161 5.79 12.10 0.12
CA ILE A 161 7.09 11.97 0.81
C ILE A 161 8.24 12.14 -0.19
N ASP A 162 8.09 11.56 -1.39
CA ASP A 162 9.06 11.64 -2.47
C ASP A 162 8.53 12.56 -3.56
N GLU A 163 9.26 13.61 -3.88
CA GLU A 163 8.85 14.66 -4.83
C GLU A 163 8.85 14.23 -6.31
N TYR A 164 9.13 12.94 -6.59
CA TYR A 164 9.43 12.47 -7.95
C TYR A 164 8.24 12.19 -8.86
N ASP A 165 7.01 12.09 -8.34
CA ASP A 165 5.83 11.77 -9.16
C ASP A 165 4.62 12.65 -8.84
N LEU A 166 4.83 13.95 -8.99
CA LEU A 166 3.77 14.95 -8.80
C LEU A 166 2.65 14.80 -9.84
N GLU A 167 2.94 14.30 -11.04
CA GLU A 167 1.94 14.19 -12.10
C GLU A 167 0.80 13.24 -11.74
N PHE A 168 1.12 12.03 -11.25
CA PHE A 168 0.11 11.08 -10.78
C PHE A 168 -0.67 11.65 -9.59
N LEU A 169 0.04 12.27 -8.66
CA LEU A 169 -0.58 12.87 -7.48
C LEU A 169 -1.54 13.99 -7.88
N GLU A 170 -1.12 14.94 -8.70
CA GLU A 170 -1.92 16.08 -9.13
C GLU A 170 -3.14 15.66 -9.97
N LYS A 171 -2.94 14.79 -10.97
CA LYS A 171 -4.01 14.43 -11.91
C LYS A 171 -4.97 13.38 -11.36
N ARG A 172 -4.51 12.46 -10.51
CA ARG A 172 -5.30 11.30 -10.11
C ARG A 172 -5.66 11.26 -8.63
N LEU A 173 -4.79 11.77 -7.75
CA LEU A 173 -5.00 11.66 -6.30
C LEU A 173 -5.55 12.95 -5.68
N PHE A 174 -5.13 14.10 -6.15
CA PHE A 174 -5.58 15.39 -5.61
C PHE A 174 -7.10 15.59 -5.64
N PRO A 175 -7.87 15.14 -6.65
CA PRO A 175 -9.33 15.26 -6.62
C PRO A 175 -10.00 14.59 -5.39
N TYR A 176 -9.38 13.56 -4.81
CA TYR A 176 -9.88 12.97 -3.55
C TYR A 176 -9.64 13.90 -2.36
N ILE A 177 -8.49 14.59 -2.34
CA ILE A 177 -8.16 15.57 -1.28
C ILE A 177 -9.10 16.76 -1.36
N SER A 178 -9.31 17.34 -2.54
CA SER A 178 -10.24 18.45 -2.75
C SER A 178 -11.63 18.10 -2.20
N LYS A 179 -12.12 16.90 -2.51
CA LYS A 179 -13.41 16.43 -1.98
C LYS A 179 -13.41 16.23 -0.46
N LEU A 180 -12.38 15.57 0.09
CA LEU A 180 -12.30 15.21 1.51
C LEU A 180 -11.93 16.39 2.41
N SER A 181 -11.45 17.51 1.85
CA SER A 181 -11.27 18.78 2.58
C SER A 181 -12.58 19.34 3.12
N ASN A 182 -13.71 18.90 2.56
CA ASN A 182 -15.08 19.22 3.01
C ASN A 182 -15.76 18.06 3.75
N ASP A 183 -14.99 17.11 4.30
CA ASP A 183 -15.55 15.97 5.05
C ASP A 183 -16.29 16.44 6.31
N LYS A 184 -17.36 15.73 6.66
CA LYS A 184 -18.12 16.01 7.90
C LYS A 184 -17.30 15.82 9.19
N ILE A 185 -16.23 15.01 9.15
CA ILE A 185 -15.39 14.68 10.30
C ILE A 185 -14.13 15.54 10.32
N PRO A 186 -13.86 16.30 11.40
CA PRO A 186 -12.71 17.20 11.50
C PRO A 186 -11.37 16.51 11.25
N ASN A 187 -11.16 15.33 11.81
CA ASN A 187 -9.90 14.59 11.64
C ASN A 187 -9.56 14.29 10.18
N VAL A 188 -10.56 14.10 9.31
CA VAL A 188 -10.33 13.92 7.87
C VAL A 188 -9.90 15.24 7.24
N ARG A 189 -10.58 16.35 7.56
CA ARG A 189 -10.22 17.69 7.08
C ARG A 189 -8.84 18.14 7.58
N GLN A 190 -8.51 17.83 8.84
CA GLN A 190 -7.21 18.11 9.45
C GLN A 190 -6.06 17.43 8.67
N GLU A 191 -6.19 16.15 8.34
CA GLU A 191 -5.18 15.47 7.53
C GLU A 191 -5.13 16.00 6.09
N CYS A 192 -6.26 16.42 5.51
CA CYS A 192 -6.29 17.09 4.22
C CYS A 192 -5.51 18.41 4.24
N SER A 193 -5.58 19.20 5.33
CA SER A 193 -4.84 20.44 5.51
C SER A 193 -3.33 20.24 5.29
N VAL A 194 -2.78 19.18 5.87
CA VAL A 194 -1.35 18.83 5.72
C VAL A 194 -1.00 18.53 4.25
N VAL A 195 -1.86 17.78 3.56
CA VAL A 195 -1.65 17.43 2.14
C VAL A 195 -1.73 18.66 1.25
N VAL A 196 -2.76 19.48 1.42
CA VAL A 196 -3.00 20.70 0.62
C VAL A 196 -1.84 21.68 0.75
N ARG A 197 -1.36 21.93 1.99
CA ARG A 197 -0.20 22.80 2.23
C ARG A 197 1.07 22.28 1.56
N LYS A 198 1.35 21.00 1.72
CA LYS A 198 2.55 20.42 1.12
C LYS A 198 2.46 20.45 -0.41
N LEU A 199 1.31 20.15 -0.98
CA LEU A 199 1.11 20.16 -2.42
C LEU A 199 1.19 21.56 -3.00
N GLU A 200 0.66 22.59 -2.32
CA GLU A 200 0.78 24.00 -2.73
C GLU A 200 2.25 24.42 -2.86
N ARG A 201 3.13 23.93 -1.97
CA ARG A 201 4.57 24.24 -2.00
C ARG A 201 5.33 23.48 -3.08
N LEU A 202 4.94 22.21 -3.36
CA LEU A 202 5.66 21.32 -4.27
C LEU A 202 5.21 21.44 -5.73
N SER A 203 3.94 21.76 -5.96
CA SER A 203 3.37 21.81 -7.31
C SER A 203 3.95 22.96 -8.13
N LYS A 204 4.15 22.68 -9.42
CA LYS A 204 4.45 23.70 -10.44
C LYS A 204 3.24 23.97 -11.34
N ASN A 205 2.16 23.22 -11.17
CA ASN A 205 0.92 23.37 -11.92
C ASN A 205 0.09 24.53 -11.34
N ARG A 206 -0.11 25.59 -12.12
CA ARG A 206 -0.82 26.80 -11.68
C ARG A 206 -2.26 26.53 -11.25
N ASP A 207 -2.95 25.61 -11.90
CA ASP A 207 -4.34 25.29 -11.59
C ASP A 207 -4.43 24.54 -10.25
N VAL A 208 -3.54 23.59 -10.01
CA VAL A 208 -3.42 22.88 -8.73
C VAL A 208 -3.08 23.85 -7.59
N ILE A 209 -2.11 24.75 -7.81
CA ILE A 209 -1.74 25.78 -6.81
C ILE A 209 -2.93 26.67 -6.49
N LYS A 210 -3.68 27.11 -7.50
CA LYS A 210 -4.87 27.94 -7.32
C LYS A 210 -5.93 27.22 -6.50
N GLU A 211 -6.20 25.96 -6.82
CA GLU A 211 -7.16 25.14 -6.07
C GLU A 211 -6.69 24.88 -4.63
N CYS A 212 -5.40 24.56 -4.42
CA CYS A 212 -4.84 24.44 -3.08
C CYS A 212 -5.02 25.71 -2.25
N ARG A 213 -4.78 26.90 -2.81
CA ARG A 213 -4.98 28.16 -2.11
C ARG A 213 -6.43 28.40 -1.74
N SER A 214 -7.37 28.08 -2.63
CA SER A 214 -8.80 28.15 -2.31
C SER A 214 -9.15 27.24 -1.12
N LEU A 215 -8.69 26.00 -1.14
CA LEU A 215 -8.90 25.06 -0.03
C LEU A 215 -8.22 25.51 1.27
N ILE A 216 -7.05 26.11 1.20
CA ILE A 216 -6.36 26.69 2.36
C ILE A 216 -7.22 27.81 2.99
N ASP A 217 -7.77 28.70 2.17
CA ASP A 217 -8.60 29.81 2.65
C ASP A 217 -9.94 29.31 3.24
N GLU A 218 -10.49 28.22 2.73
CA GLU A 218 -11.66 27.57 3.31
C GLU A 218 -11.33 26.91 4.67
N LEU A 219 -10.25 26.12 4.73
CA LEU A 219 -9.83 25.40 5.94
C LEU A 219 -9.37 26.34 7.07
N LYS A 220 -8.85 27.55 6.76
CA LYS A 220 -8.56 28.58 7.75
C LYS A 220 -9.82 29.14 8.45
N ARG A 221 -10.98 28.94 7.84
CA ARG A 221 -12.29 29.37 8.37
C ARG A 221 -13.09 28.18 8.90
N ASP A 222 -12.43 27.02 9.09
CA ASP A 222 -13.09 25.82 9.61
C ASP A 222 -13.66 26.09 11.02
N LYS A 223 -14.81 25.47 11.28
CA LYS A 223 -15.44 25.53 12.61
C LYS A 223 -14.68 24.80 13.71
N ASP A 224 -13.78 23.88 13.33
CA ASP A 224 -12.97 23.07 14.24
C ASP A 224 -11.56 23.69 14.35
N ILE A 225 -11.17 24.03 15.56
CA ILE A 225 -9.91 24.71 15.84
C ILE A 225 -8.68 23.87 15.48
N GLU A 226 -8.76 22.54 15.59
CA GLU A 226 -7.65 21.65 15.24
C GLU A 226 -7.39 21.65 13.73
N VAL A 227 -8.45 21.81 12.91
CA VAL A 227 -8.30 21.97 11.45
C VAL A 227 -7.63 23.32 11.13
N VAL A 228 -8.04 24.40 11.83
CA VAL A 228 -7.42 25.72 11.66
C VAL A 228 -5.95 25.69 12.06
N TYR A 229 -5.59 25.08 13.16
CA TYR A 229 -4.19 24.92 13.57
C TYR A 229 -3.39 24.10 12.54
N ALA A 230 -3.92 22.98 12.07
CA ALA A 230 -3.24 22.13 11.10
C ALA A 230 -2.94 22.85 9.76
N ILE A 231 -3.74 23.85 9.38
CA ILE A 231 -3.54 24.62 8.16
C ILE A 231 -2.67 25.87 8.39
N THR A 232 -2.56 26.38 9.62
CA THR A 232 -1.79 27.60 9.92
C THR A 232 -0.37 27.32 10.36
N ASP A 233 -0.14 26.27 11.15
CA ASP A 233 1.14 25.97 11.81
C ASP A 233 2.09 25.10 10.94
N ASN A 234 1.68 24.65 9.76
CA ASN A 234 2.47 23.91 8.78
C ASN A 234 2.75 24.79 7.54
#